data_d6f3e7131bce8bf776464a30e7902cfa
#
_entry.id   d6f3e7131bce8bf776464a30e7902cfa
#
_cell.length_a   1.000
_cell.length_b   1.000
_cell.length_c   1.000
_cell.angle_alpha   90.00
_cell.angle_beta   90.00
_cell.angle_gamma   90.00
#
_symmetry.space_group_name_H-M   'P 1'
#
loop_
_entity.id
_entity.type
_entity.pdbx_description
1 polymer ?
#
loop_
_entity_poly.entity_id
_entity_poly.type
_entity_poly.pdbx_seq_one_letter_code
_entity_poly.pdbx_strand_id
1 'polypeptide(L)'
;AILTSKFITNFPDIYSLFKEKEFEYGGISGNKYNRNKLLWRDETSDGVKTGHTSSAGYCLIGSAKRANMRLITVVAGSDSSNNSFSDTQRLLEYGFRFYATQKYFEINKEYTTSKVWGGKIDTLSLGVKEDISITLPRTSFKDIKVNYKVKNNVQAPITKGQEIGTLEIISNNEIVLTSNLIALQEVEAKGFFGRLWSRFVLWIMSLFGIA
;
A
#
# COMPACT_ATOMS: atom_id res chain seq x y z
N ALA A 1 -9.17 -12.23 6.26
CA ALA A 1 -8.82 -10.89 5.72
C ALA A 1 -7.64 -10.97 4.74
N ILE A 2 -6.47 -11.54 5.12
CA ILE A 2 -5.25 -11.57 4.28
C ILE A 2 -5.50 -12.23 2.92
N LEU A 3 -6.08 -13.44 2.89
CA LEU A 3 -6.43 -14.14 1.65
C LEU A 3 -7.35 -13.27 0.77
N THR A 4 -8.37 -12.65 1.36
CA THR A 4 -9.30 -11.78 0.64
C THR A 4 -8.60 -10.56 0.04
N SER A 5 -7.70 -9.92 0.81
CA SER A 5 -6.90 -8.79 0.33
C SER A 5 -6.04 -9.18 -0.87
N LYS A 6 -5.33 -10.30 -0.78
CA LYS A 6 -4.51 -10.83 -1.89
C LYS A 6 -5.36 -11.20 -3.10
N PHE A 7 -6.55 -11.77 -2.89
CA PHE A 7 -7.47 -12.11 -3.96
C PHE A 7 -7.96 -10.86 -4.71
N ILE A 8 -8.36 -9.82 -3.98
CA ILE A 8 -8.78 -8.53 -4.56
C ILE A 8 -7.66 -7.91 -5.40
N THR A 9 -6.41 -7.97 -4.90
CA THR A 9 -5.28 -7.34 -5.57
C THR A 9 -4.81 -8.12 -6.79
N ASN A 10 -4.76 -9.45 -6.69
CA ASN A 10 -4.15 -10.28 -7.73
C ASN A 10 -5.16 -10.72 -8.81
N PHE A 11 -6.47 -10.73 -8.50
CA PHE A 11 -7.51 -11.20 -9.40
C PHE A 11 -8.71 -10.23 -9.45
N PRO A 12 -8.49 -8.95 -9.79
CA PRO A 12 -9.53 -7.91 -9.73
C PRO A 12 -10.72 -8.22 -10.65
N ASP A 13 -10.48 -8.81 -11.82
CA ASP A 13 -11.53 -9.16 -12.79
C ASP A 13 -12.46 -10.24 -12.21
N ILE A 14 -11.88 -11.30 -11.64
CA ILE A 14 -12.66 -12.37 -10.99
C ILE A 14 -13.35 -11.83 -9.74
N TYR A 15 -12.68 -10.96 -8.97
CA TYR A 15 -13.26 -10.35 -7.78
C TYR A 15 -14.51 -9.54 -8.12
N SER A 16 -14.57 -8.91 -9.29
CA SER A 16 -15.73 -8.14 -9.73
C SER A 16 -17.04 -8.92 -9.71
N LEU A 17 -16.99 -10.26 -9.85
CA LEU A 17 -18.15 -11.14 -9.81
C LEU A 17 -18.82 -11.22 -8.44
N PHE A 18 -18.10 -10.92 -7.35
CA PHE A 18 -18.66 -11.02 -6.00
C PHE A 18 -19.68 -9.92 -5.66
N LYS A 19 -19.68 -8.83 -6.42
CA LYS A 19 -20.68 -7.76 -6.29
C LYS A 19 -21.99 -8.05 -7.03
N GLU A 20 -22.01 -9.06 -7.92
CA GLU A 20 -23.20 -9.41 -8.68
C GLU A 20 -24.30 -9.88 -7.73
N LYS A 21 -25.46 -9.19 -7.78
CA LYS A 21 -26.61 -9.46 -6.91
C LYS A 21 -27.40 -10.66 -7.36
N GLU A 22 -27.48 -10.86 -8.67
CA GLU A 22 -28.26 -11.92 -9.31
C GLU A 22 -27.45 -12.58 -10.40
N PHE A 23 -27.61 -13.90 -10.54
CA PHE A 23 -27.03 -14.68 -11.62
C PHE A 23 -27.94 -15.83 -11.96
N GLU A 24 -28.36 -15.95 -13.23
CA GLU A 24 -29.14 -17.07 -13.76
C GLU A 24 -28.22 -18.07 -14.46
N TYR A 25 -28.35 -19.33 -14.10
CA TYR A 25 -27.62 -20.43 -14.74
C TYR A 25 -28.57 -21.57 -15.14
N GLY A 26 -28.57 -21.92 -16.42
CA GLY A 26 -29.28 -23.11 -16.94
C GLY A 26 -30.78 -23.10 -16.71
N GLY A 27 -31.44 -21.95 -16.59
CA GLY A 27 -32.89 -21.86 -16.35
C GLY A 27 -33.33 -22.25 -14.93
N ILE A 28 -32.39 -22.45 -14.00
CA ILE A 28 -32.67 -22.79 -12.59
C ILE A 28 -32.95 -21.49 -11.81
N SER A 29 -34.23 -21.23 -11.54
CA SER A 29 -34.68 -20.01 -10.86
C SER A 29 -34.49 -20.02 -9.33
N GLY A 30 -34.19 -21.16 -8.71
CA GLY A 30 -34.27 -21.33 -7.26
C GLY A 30 -33.18 -20.67 -6.44
N ASN A 31 -32.02 -20.36 -7.00
CA ASN A 31 -30.86 -19.81 -6.29
C ASN A 31 -30.16 -18.66 -7.04
N LYS A 32 -30.90 -17.83 -7.75
CA LYS A 32 -30.34 -16.76 -8.55
C LYS A 32 -29.74 -15.59 -7.73
N TYR A 33 -30.17 -15.44 -6.49
CA TYR A 33 -29.73 -14.29 -5.67
C TYR A 33 -28.45 -14.58 -4.89
N ASN A 34 -27.55 -13.59 -4.85
CA ASN A 34 -26.39 -13.64 -3.99
C ASN A 34 -26.81 -13.71 -2.52
N ARG A 35 -26.24 -14.63 -1.76
CA ARG A 35 -26.54 -14.81 -0.33
C ARG A 35 -25.98 -13.68 0.55
N ASN A 36 -25.03 -12.90 0.04
CA ASN A 36 -24.46 -11.76 0.75
C ASN A 36 -25.41 -10.55 0.73
N LYS A 37 -26.31 -10.46 1.69
CA LYS A 37 -27.28 -9.36 1.79
C LYS A 37 -26.64 -7.99 2.06
N LEU A 38 -25.35 -7.92 2.38
CA LEU A 38 -24.63 -6.66 2.54
C LEU A 38 -24.64 -5.83 1.25
N LEU A 39 -24.65 -6.50 0.08
CA LEU A 39 -24.73 -5.86 -1.24
C LEU A 39 -26.00 -5.03 -1.47
N TRP A 40 -27.08 -5.31 -0.72
CA TRP A 40 -28.33 -4.51 -0.77
C TRP A 40 -28.41 -3.49 0.36
N ARG A 41 -27.64 -3.66 1.43
CA ARG A 41 -27.65 -2.78 2.60
C ARG A 41 -26.64 -1.63 2.51
N ASP A 42 -25.55 -1.83 1.79
CA ASP A 42 -24.47 -0.87 1.62
C ASP A 42 -24.01 -0.88 0.15
N GLU A 43 -24.33 0.17 -0.60
CA GLU A 43 -23.98 0.32 -2.01
C GLU A 43 -22.46 0.35 -2.27
N THR A 44 -21.69 0.67 -1.23
CA THR A 44 -20.22 0.66 -1.30
C THR A 44 -19.62 -0.74 -1.12
N SER A 45 -20.45 -1.72 -0.76
CA SER A 45 -20.08 -3.12 -0.58
C SER A 45 -19.92 -3.84 -1.91
N ASP A 46 -18.86 -4.62 -2.05
CA ASP A 46 -18.52 -5.34 -3.28
C ASP A 46 -18.15 -6.83 -3.08
N GLY A 47 -18.46 -7.39 -1.91
CA GLY A 47 -18.22 -8.80 -1.60
C GLY A 47 -18.36 -9.11 -0.11
N VAL A 48 -18.03 -10.31 0.35
CA VAL A 48 -17.29 -11.35 -0.38
C VAL A 48 -18.03 -12.69 -0.25
N LYS A 49 -18.11 -13.28 0.96
CA LYS A 49 -18.60 -14.66 1.12
C LYS A 49 -19.30 -14.89 2.44
N THR A 50 -20.46 -15.51 2.36
CA THR A 50 -21.18 -16.04 3.53
C THR A 50 -20.78 -17.49 3.78
N GLY A 51 -20.84 -17.93 5.03
CA GLY A 51 -20.66 -19.31 5.44
C GLY A 51 -21.57 -19.66 6.61
N HIS A 52 -21.98 -20.90 6.72
CA HIS A 52 -22.72 -21.42 7.87
C HIS A 52 -22.48 -22.91 8.04
N THR A 53 -22.20 -23.33 9.27
CA THR A 53 -22.31 -24.70 9.72
C THR A 53 -22.90 -24.69 11.13
N SER A 54 -23.49 -25.80 11.58
CA SER A 54 -24.05 -25.90 12.94
C SER A 54 -23.00 -25.65 14.03
N SER A 55 -21.74 -26.01 13.80
CA SER A 55 -20.66 -25.83 14.74
C SER A 55 -19.98 -24.46 14.66
N ALA A 56 -19.93 -23.84 13.47
CA ALA A 56 -19.23 -22.56 13.25
C ALA A 56 -20.17 -21.34 13.34
N GLY A 57 -21.49 -21.55 13.42
CA GLY A 57 -22.45 -20.45 13.35
C GLY A 57 -22.46 -19.75 11.98
N TYR A 58 -23.02 -18.57 11.94
CA TYR A 58 -23.09 -17.75 10.73
C TYR A 58 -21.82 -16.90 10.59
N CYS A 59 -21.19 -17.02 9.43
CA CYS A 59 -19.94 -16.31 9.13
C CYS A 59 -20.12 -15.43 7.89
N LEU A 60 -19.45 -14.26 7.90
CA LEU A 60 -19.43 -13.34 6.77
C LEU A 60 -18.06 -12.68 6.62
N ILE A 61 -17.52 -12.78 5.42
CA ILE A 61 -16.44 -11.90 5.00
C ILE A 61 -17.09 -10.79 4.19
N GLY A 62 -16.99 -9.55 4.67
CA GLY A 62 -17.48 -8.36 4.00
C GLY A 62 -16.34 -7.52 3.44
N SER A 63 -16.59 -6.85 2.33
CA SER A 63 -15.69 -5.84 1.78
C SER A 63 -16.51 -4.65 1.27
N ALA A 64 -16.01 -3.45 1.55
CA ALA A 64 -16.56 -2.20 1.04
C ALA A 64 -15.43 -1.23 0.67
N LYS A 65 -15.66 -0.39 -0.36
CA LYS A 65 -14.71 0.63 -0.81
C LYS A 65 -15.40 1.98 -0.85
N ARG A 66 -14.88 2.95 -0.06
CA ARG A 66 -15.33 4.35 -0.07
C ARG A 66 -14.14 5.24 -0.44
N ALA A 67 -14.25 5.96 -1.53
CA ALA A 67 -13.14 6.74 -2.10
C ALA A 67 -11.86 5.90 -2.23
N ASN A 68 -10.78 6.30 -1.57
CA ASN A 68 -9.47 5.62 -1.64
C ASN A 68 -9.28 4.55 -0.55
N MET A 69 -10.28 4.32 0.30
CA MET A 69 -10.19 3.38 1.41
C MET A 69 -11.04 2.14 1.16
N ARG A 70 -10.42 0.96 1.26
CA ARG A 70 -11.09 -0.34 1.28
C ARG A 70 -10.98 -0.95 2.66
N LEU A 71 -12.08 -1.48 3.16
CA LEU A 71 -12.12 -2.27 4.38
C LEU A 71 -12.59 -3.69 4.08
N ILE A 72 -11.98 -4.63 4.78
CA ILE A 72 -12.35 -6.04 4.77
C ILE A 72 -12.65 -6.44 6.21
N THR A 73 -13.83 -6.98 6.44
CA THR A 73 -14.28 -7.48 7.73
C THR A 73 -14.41 -8.99 7.70
N VAL A 74 -14.17 -9.62 8.83
CA VAL A 74 -14.40 -11.06 9.04
C VAL A 74 -15.20 -11.21 10.31
N VAL A 75 -16.43 -11.63 10.18
CA VAL A 75 -17.33 -11.99 11.28
C VAL A 75 -17.51 -13.49 11.27
N ALA A 76 -17.36 -14.13 12.42
CA ALA A 76 -17.50 -15.58 12.56
C ALA A 76 -18.26 -15.90 13.84
N GLY A 77 -19.03 -17.00 13.83
CA GLY A 77 -19.74 -17.50 15.00
C GLY A 77 -20.96 -16.71 15.42
N SER A 78 -21.59 -15.94 14.51
CA SER A 78 -22.84 -15.24 14.82
C SER A 78 -24.00 -16.24 14.98
N ASP A 79 -24.93 -15.94 15.90
CA ASP A 79 -26.11 -16.79 16.18
C ASP A 79 -27.12 -16.81 15.03
N SER A 80 -27.10 -15.77 14.17
CA SER A 80 -27.99 -15.68 13.02
C SER A 80 -27.32 -15.00 11.84
N SER A 81 -27.85 -15.28 10.64
CA SER A 81 -27.44 -14.58 9.43
C SER A 81 -27.62 -13.07 9.54
N ASN A 82 -28.73 -12.59 10.15
CA ASN A 82 -28.95 -11.15 10.32
C ASN A 82 -27.93 -10.51 11.25
N ASN A 83 -27.51 -11.19 12.31
CA ASN A 83 -26.48 -10.69 13.23
C ASN A 83 -25.14 -10.58 12.52
N SER A 84 -24.74 -11.59 11.71
CA SER A 84 -23.49 -11.51 10.95
C SER A 84 -23.45 -10.33 9.98
N PHE A 85 -24.55 -9.99 9.33
CA PHE A 85 -24.64 -8.78 8.48
C PHE A 85 -24.59 -7.49 9.29
N SER A 86 -25.32 -7.41 10.40
CA SER A 86 -25.34 -6.22 11.25
C SER A 86 -23.99 -5.93 11.88
N ASP A 87 -23.29 -6.97 12.34
CA ASP A 87 -21.95 -6.84 12.91
C ASP A 87 -20.93 -6.44 11.86
N THR A 88 -21.01 -7.03 10.66
CA THR A 88 -20.20 -6.63 9.51
C THR A 88 -20.40 -5.15 9.18
N GLN A 89 -21.65 -4.69 9.12
CA GLN A 89 -21.99 -3.29 8.83
C GLN A 89 -21.44 -2.35 9.92
N ARG A 90 -21.59 -2.71 11.19
CA ARG A 90 -21.05 -1.92 12.32
C ARG A 90 -19.53 -1.80 12.24
N LEU A 91 -18.81 -2.89 11.91
CA LEU A 91 -17.36 -2.88 11.75
C LEU A 91 -16.93 -2.00 10.58
N LEU A 92 -17.60 -2.07 9.43
CA LEU A 92 -17.33 -1.21 8.28
C LEU A 92 -17.55 0.26 8.62
N GLU A 93 -18.71 0.60 9.25
CA GLU A 93 -19.00 1.98 9.67
C GLU A 93 -17.98 2.50 10.69
N TYR A 94 -17.59 1.67 11.67
CA TYR A 94 -16.53 2.02 12.60
C TYR A 94 -15.23 2.36 11.86
N GLY A 95 -14.81 1.47 10.95
CA GLY A 95 -13.57 1.67 10.20
C GLY A 95 -13.61 2.94 9.34
N PHE A 96 -14.65 3.16 8.55
CA PHE A 96 -14.79 4.37 7.71
C PHE A 96 -14.95 5.65 8.52
N ARG A 97 -15.54 5.58 9.70
CA ARG A 97 -15.71 6.75 10.58
C ARG A 97 -14.40 7.17 11.24
N PHE A 98 -13.63 6.22 11.77
CA PHE A 98 -12.48 6.53 12.61
C PHE A 98 -11.13 6.48 11.88
N TYR A 99 -11.07 5.83 10.73
CA TYR A 99 -9.86 5.72 9.92
C TYR A 99 -9.98 6.49 8.62
N ALA A 100 -8.83 6.78 8.03
CA ALA A 100 -8.74 7.34 6.68
C ALA A 100 -7.52 6.77 5.97
N THR A 101 -7.59 6.73 4.64
CA THR A 101 -6.46 6.41 3.77
C THR A 101 -6.02 7.68 3.06
N GLN A 102 -4.74 8.02 3.16
CA GLN A 102 -4.14 9.15 2.44
C GLN A 102 -2.97 8.65 1.59
N LYS A 103 -2.88 9.18 0.37
CA LYS A 103 -1.73 8.95 -0.51
C LYS A 103 -0.63 9.95 -0.12
N TYR A 104 0.54 9.43 0.18
CA TYR A 104 1.71 10.21 0.57
C TYR A 104 2.74 10.32 -0.55
N PHE A 105 2.91 9.25 -1.31
CA PHE A 105 3.89 9.23 -2.39
C PHE A 105 3.27 8.70 -3.67
N GLU A 106 3.69 9.30 -4.77
CA GLU A 106 3.30 8.93 -6.13
C GLU A 106 4.53 8.44 -6.88
N ILE A 107 4.33 7.41 -7.68
CA ILE A 107 5.36 6.87 -8.56
C ILE A 107 5.91 7.97 -9.50
N ASN A 108 7.20 7.90 -9.80
CA ASN A 108 7.91 8.83 -10.70
C ASN A 108 7.95 10.30 -10.25
N LYS A 109 7.60 10.61 -9.02
CA LYS A 109 7.71 11.95 -8.44
C LYS A 109 8.96 12.05 -7.58
N GLU A 110 9.69 13.16 -7.72
CA GLU A 110 10.84 13.47 -6.88
C GLU A 110 10.39 13.88 -5.48
N TYR A 111 11.02 13.29 -4.46
CA TYR A 111 10.77 13.60 -3.06
C TYR A 111 12.03 14.05 -2.31
N THR A 112 13.19 13.61 -2.76
CA THR A 112 14.49 14.04 -2.22
C THR A 112 15.56 13.82 -3.28
N THR A 113 16.76 14.32 -3.02
CA THR A 113 17.92 14.17 -3.90
C THR A 113 19.10 13.56 -3.17
N SER A 114 20.05 13.02 -3.92
CA SER A 114 21.33 12.54 -3.44
C SER A 114 22.46 13.09 -4.27
N LYS A 115 23.59 13.39 -3.63
CA LYS A 115 24.84 13.67 -4.33
C LYS A 115 25.37 12.38 -4.95
N VAL A 116 25.85 12.45 -6.19
CA VAL A 116 26.46 11.34 -6.92
C VAL A 116 27.94 11.61 -7.16
N TRP A 117 28.76 10.66 -6.78
CA TRP A 117 30.19 10.74 -7.00
C TRP A 117 30.58 10.02 -8.30
N GLY A 118 31.46 10.65 -9.09
CA GLY A 118 31.95 10.08 -10.35
C GLY A 118 30.92 9.97 -11.47
N GLY A 119 29.74 10.58 -11.32
CA GLY A 119 28.67 10.64 -12.31
C GLY A 119 28.81 11.82 -13.27
N LYS A 120 28.25 11.71 -14.48
CA LYS A 120 28.15 12.83 -15.43
C LYS A 120 27.27 13.96 -14.88
N ILE A 121 26.33 13.61 -13.99
CA ILE A 121 25.55 14.56 -13.19
C ILE A 121 25.88 14.38 -11.73
N ASP A 122 25.85 15.46 -10.98
CA ASP A 122 26.29 15.47 -9.58
C ASP A 122 25.11 15.31 -8.60
N THR A 123 23.86 15.41 -9.07
CA THR A 123 22.63 15.29 -8.27
C THR A 123 21.70 14.29 -8.90
N LEU A 124 21.19 13.37 -8.09
CA LEU A 124 20.26 12.31 -8.45
C LEU A 124 18.91 12.54 -7.78
N SER A 125 17.83 12.59 -8.56
CA SER A 125 16.48 12.63 -8.05
C SER A 125 16.05 11.25 -7.56
N LEU A 126 15.48 11.19 -6.36
CA LEU A 126 15.01 9.99 -5.69
C LEU A 126 13.50 10.02 -5.51
N GLY A 127 12.86 8.89 -5.74
CA GLY A 127 11.43 8.70 -5.60
C GLY A 127 11.08 7.29 -5.10
N VAL A 128 9.84 6.89 -5.32
CA VAL A 128 9.32 5.58 -4.91
C VAL A 128 9.00 4.71 -6.13
N LYS A 129 9.02 3.38 -5.94
CA LYS A 129 8.76 2.40 -6.99
C LYS A 129 7.28 2.27 -7.33
N GLU A 130 6.40 2.59 -6.37
CA GLU A 130 4.95 2.49 -6.48
C GLU A 130 4.28 3.57 -5.63
N ASP A 131 3.00 3.83 -5.90
CA ASP A 131 2.19 4.73 -5.07
C ASP A 131 2.10 4.22 -3.65
N ILE A 132 2.37 5.07 -2.67
CA ILE A 132 2.28 4.72 -1.25
C ILE A 132 1.11 5.44 -0.61
N SER A 133 0.17 4.64 -0.11
CA SER A 133 -0.96 5.10 0.69
C SER A 133 -0.92 4.45 2.06
N ILE A 134 -1.24 5.20 3.09
CA ILE A 134 -1.33 4.70 4.46
C ILE A 134 -2.73 4.88 5.02
N THR A 135 -3.16 3.89 5.81
CA THR A 135 -4.45 3.91 6.51
C THR A 135 -4.18 3.98 8.00
N LEU A 136 -4.63 5.06 8.63
CA LEU A 136 -4.43 5.31 10.06
C LEU A 136 -5.71 5.87 10.70
N PRO A 137 -5.81 5.86 12.03
CA PRO A 137 -6.80 6.66 12.74
C PRO A 137 -6.73 8.12 12.29
N ARG A 138 -7.88 8.77 12.06
CA ARG A 138 -7.94 10.16 11.55
C ARG A 138 -7.14 11.14 12.41
N THR A 139 -7.08 10.92 13.71
CA THR A 139 -6.32 11.73 14.66
C THR A 139 -4.80 11.64 14.47
N SER A 140 -4.32 10.49 14.00
CA SER A 140 -2.88 10.20 13.83
C SER A 140 -2.25 10.93 12.64
N PHE A 141 -3.06 11.46 11.72
CA PHE A 141 -2.55 12.20 10.56
C PHE A 141 -1.95 13.57 10.90
N LYS A 142 -2.24 14.11 12.10
CA LYS A 142 -1.71 15.42 12.54
C LYS A 142 -0.21 15.39 12.82
N ASP A 143 0.32 14.21 13.20
CA ASP A 143 1.70 14.05 13.66
C ASP A 143 2.54 13.19 12.72
N ILE A 144 2.18 13.16 11.43
CA ILE A 144 2.95 12.43 10.42
C ILE A 144 4.25 13.15 10.11
N LYS A 145 5.36 12.42 10.21
CA LYS A 145 6.69 12.84 9.78
C LYS A 145 7.22 11.85 8.75
N VAL A 146 7.97 12.39 7.79
CA VAL A 146 8.68 11.58 6.79
C VAL A 146 10.17 11.74 7.00
N ASN A 147 10.88 10.63 7.11
CA ASN A 147 12.32 10.60 7.25
C ASN A 147 12.94 9.89 6.04
N TYR A 148 13.92 10.53 5.40
CA TYR A 148 14.65 9.99 4.26
C TYR A 148 16.06 9.59 4.70
N LYS A 149 16.38 8.30 4.58
CA LYS A 149 17.70 7.73 4.87
C LYS A 149 18.37 7.36 3.55
N VAL A 150 19.14 8.28 3.01
CA VAL A 150 19.88 8.06 1.76
C VAL A 150 21.24 7.44 2.08
N LYS A 151 21.69 6.49 1.26
CA LYS A 151 23.03 5.89 1.39
C LYS A 151 24.11 6.96 1.27
N ASN A 152 25.11 6.88 2.12
CA ASN A 152 26.31 7.72 1.97
C ASN A 152 27.09 7.28 0.71
N ASN A 153 27.78 8.26 0.10
CA ASN A 153 28.73 8.00 -1.00
C ASN A 153 28.15 7.26 -2.19
N VAL A 154 26.97 7.68 -2.68
CA VAL A 154 26.34 7.14 -3.89
C VAL A 154 27.27 7.39 -5.09
N GLN A 155 27.70 6.33 -5.77
CA GLN A 155 28.67 6.37 -6.88
C GLN A 155 28.04 5.91 -8.18
N ALA A 156 28.39 6.63 -9.27
CA ALA A 156 28.03 6.20 -10.63
C ALA A 156 28.91 5.01 -11.10
N PRO A 157 28.41 4.13 -12.02
CA PRO A 157 27.11 4.27 -12.71
C PRO A 157 25.93 3.86 -11.83
N ILE A 158 24.77 4.50 -12.07
CA ILE A 158 23.51 4.22 -11.37
C ILE A 158 22.46 3.94 -12.45
N THR A 159 21.71 2.86 -12.29
CA THR A 159 20.59 2.54 -13.17
C THR A 159 19.29 3.12 -12.62
N LYS A 160 18.37 3.51 -13.51
CA LYS A 160 17.01 3.89 -13.10
C LYS A 160 16.35 2.74 -12.35
N GLY A 161 15.70 3.04 -11.21
CA GLY A 161 15.08 2.05 -10.34
C GLY A 161 16.03 1.43 -9.30
N GLN A 162 17.32 1.74 -9.33
CA GLN A 162 18.28 1.27 -8.33
C GLN A 162 17.95 1.81 -6.95
N GLU A 163 18.01 0.97 -5.93
CA GLU A 163 17.74 1.34 -4.54
C GLU A 163 18.91 2.14 -3.93
N ILE A 164 18.66 3.39 -3.57
CA ILE A 164 19.63 4.36 -3.08
C ILE A 164 19.46 4.64 -1.59
N GLY A 165 18.33 4.32 -1.02
CA GLY A 165 18.05 4.56 0.38
C GLY A 165 16.69 4.00 0.80
N THR A 166 16.21 4.49 1.94
CA THR A 166 14.88 4.17 2.47
C THR A 166 14.16 5.44 2.90
N LEU A 167 12.85 5.41 2.86
CA LEU A 167 12.00 6.39 3.50
C LEU A 167 11.21 5.72 4.63
N GLU A 168 10.97 6.46 5.68
CA GLU A 168 10.15 6.04 6.81
C GLU A 168 9.03 7.04 7.01
N ILE A 169 7.80 6.54 7.13
CA ILE A 169 6.66 7.34 7.58
C ILE A 169 6.47 7.05 9.06
N ILE A 170 6.47 8.09 9.86
CA ILE A 170 6.40 8.02 11.32
C ILE A 170 5.12 8.71 11.77
N SER A 171 4.36 8.06 12.65
CA SER A 171 3.18 8.60 13.31
C SER A 171 3.26 8.30 14.80
N ASN A 172 2.98 9.26 15.66
CA ASN A 172 3.06 9.11 17.13
C ASN A 172 4.41 8.53 17.61
N ASN A 173 5.52 8.92 16.97
CA ASN A 173 6.88 8.42 17.21
C ASN A 173 7.11 6.92 16.88
N GLU A 174 6.19 6.27 16.19
CA GLU A 174 6.35 4.90 15.70
C GLU A 174 6.45 4.88 14.17
N ILE A 175 7.32 4.02 13.64
CA ILE A 175 7.44 3.81 12.19
C ILE A 175 6.23 3.00 11.73
N VAL A 176 5.35 3.62 10.95
CA VAL A 176 4.14 2.98 10.40
C VAL A 176 4.39 2.33 9.04
N LEU A 177 5.39 2.81 8.31
CA LEU A 177 5.77 2.24 7.02
C LEU A 177 7.23 2.57 6.70
N THR A 178 7.94 1.59 6.13
CA THR A 178 9.25 1.77 5.51
C THR A 178 9.16 1.34 4.04
N SER A 179 9.74 2.14 3.15
CA SER A 179 9.82 1.84 1.71
C SER A 179 11.18 2.21 1.15
N ASN A 180 11.54 1.63 0.01
CA ASN A 180 12.79 1.93 -0.66
C ASN A 180 12.71 3.25 -1.44
N LEU A 181 13.77 4.05 -1.36
CA LEU A 181 14.04 5.17 -2.25
C LEU A 181 14.83 4.67 -3.46
N ILE A 182 14.33 4.95 -4.65
CA ILE A 182 14.93 4.54 -5.92
C ILE A 182 15.40 5.73 -6.73
N ALA A 183 16.39 5.49 -7.58
CA ALA A 183 16.84 6.43 -8.61
C ALA A 183 15.75 6.64 -9.66
N LEU A 184 15.32 7.88 -9.90
CA LEU A 184 14.32 8.20 -10.93
C LEU A 184 14.92 8.30 -12.33
N GLN A 185 16.25 8.43 -12.43
CA GLN A 185 16.97 8.54 -13.69
C GLN A 185 18.25 7.72 -13.64
N GLU A 186 18.80 7.44 -14.81
CA GLU A 186 20.10 6.83 -14.98
C GLU A 186 21.22 7.88 -14.80
N VAL A 187 22.36 7.48 -14.24
CA VAL A 187 23.55 8.32 -14.13
C VAL A 187 24.76 7.54 -14.65
N GLU A 188 25.25 7.95 -15.80
CA GLU A 188 26.48 7.41 -16.37
C GLU A 188 27.70 7.87 -15.58
N ALA A 189 28.72 7.03 -15.53
CA ALA A 189 30.00 7.39 -14.93
C ALA A 189 30.79 8.37 -15.81
N LYS A 190 31.50 9.31 -15.19
CA LYS A 190 32.53 10.14 -15.85
C LYS A 190 33.64 9.25 -16.42
N GLY A 191 34.41 9.76 -17.37
CA GLY A 191 35.60 9.12 -17.91
C GLY A 191 36.64 8.80 -16.82
N PHE A 192 37.67 8.03 -17.18
CA PHE A 192 38.66 7.50 -16.25
C PHE A 192 39.24 8.56 -15.27
N PHE A 193 39.66 9.72 -15.77
CA PHE A 193 40.22 10.79 -14.94
C PHE A 193 39.19 11.40 -13.97
N GLY A 194 37.96 11.56 -14.41
CA GLY A 194 36.91 12.11 -13.54
C GLY A 194 36.55 11.16 -12.39
N ARG A 195 36.58 9.84 -12.63
CA ARG A 195 36.39 8.82 -11.58
C ARG A 195 37.53 8.79 -10.59
N LEU A 196 38.78 8.88 -11.08
CA LEU A 196 39.97 8.89 -10.23
C LEU A 196 39.95 10.11 -9.30
N TRP A 197 39.63 11.29 -9.83
CA TRP A 197 39.46 12.51 -9.04
C TRP A 197 38.39 12.40 -7.96
N SER A 198 37.22 11.88 -8.33
CA SER A 198 36.11 11.67 -7.37
C SER A 198 36.49 10.72 -6.24
N ARG A 199 37.21 9.64 -6.54
CA ARG A 199 37.73 8.69 -5.54
C ARG A 199 38.76 9.33 -4.62
N PHE A 200 39.63 10.14 -5.17
CA PHE A 200 40.67 10.89 -4.39
C PHE A 200 40.01 11.85 -3.41
N VAL A 201 38.99 12.61 -3.85
CA VAL A 201 38.24 13.51 -2.99
C VAL A 201 37.51 12.74 -1.88
N LEU A 202 36.84 11.61 -2.22
CA LEU A 202 36.19 10.79 -1.21
C LEU A 202 37.21 10.22 -0.19
N TRP A 203 38.36 9.80 -0.64
CA TRP A 203 39.42 9.32 0.25
C TRP A 203 39.91 10.41 1.22
N ILE A 204 40.12 11.63 0.73
CA ILE A 204 40.45 12.78 1.61
C ILE A 204 39.30 13.00 2.61
N MET A 205 38.05 13.04 2.16
CA MET A 205 36.91 13.27 3.07
C MET A 205 36.78 12.19 4.15
N SER A 206 37.11 10.93 3.82
CA SER A 206 37.11 9.83 4.79
C SER A 206 38.20 10.01 5.88
N LEU A 207 39.35 10.61 5.56
CA LEU A 207 40.39 10.92 6.55
C LEU A 207 39.95 11.96 7.59
N PHE A 208 39.04 12.86 7.21
CA PHE A 208 38.48 13.89 8.08
C PHE A 208 37.15 13.51 8.73
N GLY A 209 36.65 12.26 8.53
CA GLY A 209 35.39 11.78 9.09
C GLY A 209 34.13 12.46 8.52
N ILE A 210 34.22 13.05 7.30
CA ILE A 210 33.15 13.82 6.66
C ILE A 210 32.40 12.97 5.60
N ALA A 211 32.82 11.73 5.38
CA ALA A 211 32.28 10.84 4.36
C ALA A 211 31.45 9.70 4.95
#